data_a7df26b02e5c0883a21eada32b94054f
#
_entry.id   a7df26b02e5c0883a21eada32b94054f
#
_cell.length_a   1.000
_cell.length_b   1.000
_cell.length_c   1.000
_cell.angle_alpha   90.00
_cell.angle_beta   90.00
_cell.angle_gamma   90.00
#
_symmetry.space_group_name_H-M   'P 1'
#
loop_
_entity.id
_entity.type
_entity.pdbx_description
1 polymer ?
#
loop_
_entity_poly.entity_id
_entity_poly.type
_entity_poly.pdbx_seq_one_letter_code
_entity_poly.pdbx_strand_id
1 'polypeptide(L)'
;EGAYLKSLADSANGIVGLALPVDIEFDTGVIELELKGKSERGRSFLGAAFNVVDDKTFEAIYFRPFNFKADDPFRGRAVQYIAWPTNTWEYLRKNHPGKFEQPVNPGPDPDDWFRARIEMTDKQVRVFVNDASTPSLVVDRLATDKARRPMGLFVDSADGLYANVRITPAK
;
A
#
# COMPACT_ATOMS: atom_id res chain seq x y z
N GLU A 1 6.80 4.20 19.96
CA GLU A 1 6.90 5.50 19.23
C GLU A 1 6.83 5.20 17.75
N GLY A 2 5.89 5.84 17.04
CA GLY A 2 5.73 5.68 15.60
C GLY A 2 6.58 6.68 14.82
N ALA A 3 6.93 6.35 13.58
CA ALA A 3 7.54 7.29 12.65
C ALA A 3 6.44 8.17 12.03
N TYR A 4 6.61 9.48 12.10
CA TYR A 4 5.77 10.43 11.40
C TYR A 4 6.38 10.73 10.03
N LEU A 5 5.66 10.43 8.97
CA LEU A 5 6.04 10.79 7.62
C LEU A 5 5.12 11.91 7.13
N LYS A 6 5.71 13.08 6.93
CA LYS A 6 5.04 14.16 6.24
C LYS A 6 5.13 13.94 4.74
N SER A 7 4.00 13.90 4.07
CA SER A 7 3.98 13.91 2.62
C SER A 7 4.49 15.28 2.14
N LEU A 8 5.63 15.26 1.46
CA LEU A 8 6.02 16.34 0.55
C LEU A 8 5.40 16.11 -0.84
N ALA A 9 4.58 15.06 -0.96
CA ALA A 9 3.98 14.65 -2.20
C ALA A 9 2.87 15.63 -2.59
N ASP A 10 3.02 16.16 -3.75
CA ASP A 10 1.97 16.84 -4.49
C ASP A 10 1.54 15.91 -5.63
N SER A 11 0.45 15.18 -5.42
CA SER A 11 -0.06 14.23 -6.41
C SER A 11 -0.46 14.90 -7.74
N ALA A 12 -0.78 16.19 -7.70
CA ALA A 12 -1.01 16.98 -8.91
C ALA A 12 0.25 17.10 -9.78
N ASN A 13 1.44 16.96 -9.18
CA ASN A 13 2.74 17.02 -9.85
C ASN A 13 3.45 15.65 -9.91
N GLY A 14 2.77 14.55 -9.55
CA GLY A 14 3.30 13.19 -9.63
C GLY A 14 4.41 12.87 -8.62
N ILE A 15 4.48 13.60 -7.52
CA ILE A 15 5.44 13.38 -6.44
C ILE A 15 4.79 12.47 -5.40
N VAL A 16 5.27 11.24 -5.32
CA VAL A 16 4.92 10.28 -4.27
C VAL A 16 6.01 10.29 -3.20
N GLY A 17 5.61 10.39 -1.94
CA GLY A 17 6.54 10.27 -0.82
C GLY A 17 6.93 8.82 -0.57
N LEU A 18 8.20 8.49 -0.80
CA LEU A 18 8.79 7.21 -0.41
C LEU A 18 9.84 7.46 0.66
N ALA A 19 9.69 6.83 1.82
CA ALA A 19 10.75 6.74 2.82
C ALA A 19 11.35 5.34 2.76
N LEU A 20 12.60 5.24 2.32
CA LEU A 20 13.31 3.98 2.20
C LEU A 20 14.08 3.69 3.50
N PRO A 21 13.83 2.58 4.18
CA PRO A 21 14.74 2.12 5.23
C PRO A 21 16.07 1.71 4.59
N VAL A 22 17.16 2.05 5.28
CA VAL A 22 18.52 1.74 4.83
C VAL A 22 18.78 0.23 4.95
N ASP A 23 19.41 -0.36 3.95
CA ASP A 23 19.99 -1.72 3.96
C ASP A 23 19.03 -2.92 4.04
N ILE A 24 17.76 -2.78 3.67
CA ILE A 24 16.85 -3.92 3.59
C ILE A 24 16.39 -4.13 2.13
N GLU A 25 16.86 -5.21 1.52
CA GLU A 25 16.44 -5.64 0.19
C GLU A 25 15.80 -7.03 0.24
N PHE A 26 14.69 -7.20 -0.45
CA PHE A 26 14.03 -8.49 -0.61
C PHE A 26 13.20 -8.52 -1.91
N ASP A 27 12.81 -9.70 -2.33
CA ASP A 27 11.97 -9.96 -3.51
C ASP A 27 10.63 -10.58 -3.12
N THR A 28 10.65 -11.51 -2.17
CA THR A 28 9.51 -12.22 -1.63
C THR A 28 9.58 -12.30 -0.11
N GLY A 29 8.43 -12.42 0.53
CA GLY A 29 8.34 -12.47 1.99
C GLY A 29 7.11 -11.76 2.54
N VAL A 30 7.22 -11.24 3.73
CA VAL A 30 6.13 -10.57 4.45
C VAL A 30 6.59 -9.20 4.94
N ILE A 31 5.76 -8.19 4.68
CA ILE A 31 5.84 -6.87 5.33
C ILE A 31 4.68 -6.78 6.31
N GLU A 32 4.99 -6.47 7.56
CA GLU A 32 4.00 -6.12 8.59
C GLU A 32 4.25 -4.70 9.06
N LEU A 33 3.20 -3.91 9.18
CA LEU A 33 3.30 -2.53 9.63
C LEU A 33 1.98 -2.04 10.23
N GLU A 34 2.09 -1.10 11.15
CA GLU A 34 0.95 -0.35 11.67
C GLU A 34 0.90 1.01 10.99
N LEU A 35 -0.30 1.42 10.63
CA LEU A 35 -0.56 2.65 9.90
C LEU A 35 -1.69 3.43 10.55
N LYS A 36 -1.57 4.76 10.52
CA LYS A 36 -2.67 5.65 10.87
C LYS A 36 -2.71 6.80 9.87
N GLY A 37 -3.81 6.90 9.16
CA GLY A 37 -4.11 7.98 8.23
C GLY A 37 -5.18 8.91 8.78
N LYS A 38 -6.00 9.43 7.89
CA LYS A 38 -7.11 10.36 8.21
C LYS A 38 -8.34 10.05 7.37
N SER A 39 -9.51 10.35 7.94
CA SER A 39 -10.81 10.27 7.24
C SER A 39 -11.05 11.51 6.35
N GLU A 40 -10.06 11.90 5.56
CA GLU A 40 -10.18 13.02 4.62
C GLU A 40 -10.30 12.48 3.19
N ARG A 41 -11.48 12.64 2.58
CA ARG A 41 -11.74 12.13 1.24
C ARG A 41 -10.80 12.73 0.19
N GLY A 42 -10.15 11.84 -0.61
CA GLY A 42 -9.20 12.24 -1.64
C GLY A 42 -7.83 12.66 -1.10
N ARG A 43 -7.64 12.55 0.20
CA ARG A 43 -6.39 12.77 0.91
C ARG A 43 -6.12 11.58 1.81
N SER A 44 -4.88 11.38 2.22
CA SER A 44 -4.49 10.23 3.04
C SER A 44 -4.45 8.91 2.27
N PHE A 45 -3.40 8.76 1.47
CA PHE A 45 -3.02 7.50 0.84
C PHE A 45 -1.71 7.05 1.49
N LEU A 46 -1.72 5.89 2.14
CA LEU A 46 -0.56 5.40 2.90
C LEU A 46 -0.43 3.89 2.82
N GLY A 47 0.81 3.40 2.82
CA GLY A 47 1.07 1.97 2.68
C GLY A 47 2.55 1.61 2.57
N ALA A 48 2.85 0.58 1.80
CA ALA A 48 4.22 0.13 1.55
C ALA A 48 4.49 0.01 0.06
N ALA A 49 5.65 0.51 -0.37
CA ALA A 49 6.23 0.27 -1.67
C ALA A 49 7.26 -0.85 -1.55
N PHE A 50 7.42 -1.64 -2.58
CA PHE A 50 8.41 -2.72 -2.69
C PHE A 50 8.86 -2.85 -4.13
N ASN A 51 9.90 -3.65 -4.37
CA ASN A 51 10.54 -3.72 -5.69
C ASN A 51 10.92 -2.32 -6.20
N VAL A 52 11.44 -1.48 -5.32
CA VAL A 52 11.73 -0.07 -5.63
C VAL A 52 13.03 0.01 -6.43
N VAL A 53 12.94 0.47 -7.68
CA VAL A 53 14.09 0.79 -8.54
C VAL A 53 14.48 2.26 -8.33
N ASP A 54 13.48 3.14 -8.37
CA ASP A 54 13.58 4.58 -8.16
C ASP A 54 12.22 5.15 -7.71
N ASP A 55 12.10 6.46 -7.60
CA ASP A 55 10.89 7.18 -7.19
C ASP A 55 9.73 7.09 -8.20
N LYS A 56 9.97 6.52 -9.39
CA LYS A 56 8.99 6.37 -10.49
C LYS A 56 8.78 4.93 -10.92
N THR A 57 9.53 3.98 -10.36
CA THR A 57 9.50 2.57 -10.75
C THR A 57 9.47 1.70 -9.51
N PHE A 58 8.28 1.28 -9.11
CA PHE A 58 8.03 0.48 -7.90
C PHE A 58 6.67 -0.22 -7.97
N GLU A 59 6.49 -1.22 -7.13
CA GLU A 59 5.16 -1.75 -6.76
C GLU A 59 4.73 -1.14 -5.43
N ALA A 60 3.43 -0.97 -5.21
CA ALA A 60 2.92 -0.57 -3.90
C ALA A 60 1.56 -1.17 -3.57
N ILE A 61 1.37 -1.45 -2.29
CA ILE A 61 0.07 -1.61 -1.66
C ILE A 61 -0.17 -0.35 -0.82
N TYR A 62 -1.30 0.30 -1.04
CA TYR A 62 -1.70 1.42 -0.21
C TYR A 62 -3.19 1.39 0.13
N PHE A 63 -3.51 2.07 1.20
CA PHE A 63 -4.84 2.16 1.78
C PHE A 63 -5.40 3.57 1.62
N ARG A 64 -6.73 3.65 1.59
CA ARG A 64 -7.52 4.88 1.67
C ARG A 64 -8.39 4.80 2.92
N PRO A 65 -7.92 5.22 4.10
CA PRO A 65 -8.70 5.12 5.34
C PRO A 65 -10.09 5.72 5.23
N PHE A 66 -10.22 6.85 4.55
CA PHE A 66 -11.51 7.51 4.28
C PHE A 66 -12.53 6.65 3.50
N ASN A 67 -12.11 5.49 2.97
CA ASN A 67 -12.98 4.53 2.28
C ASN A 67 -13.33 3.30 3.13
N PHE A 68 -12.74 3.12 4.31
CA PHE A 68 -12.95 1.91 5.12
C PHE A 68 -14.41 1.70 5.52
N LYS A 69 -15.13 2.76 5.82
CA LYS A 69 -16.55 2.75 6.21
C LYS A 69 -17.43 3.56 5.25
N ALA A 70 -16.92 3.89 4.07
CA ALA A 70 -17.70 4.62 3.07
C ALA A 70 -18.76 3.73 2.42
N ASP A 71 -19.74 4.38 1.78
CA ASP A 71 -20.72 3.70 0.92
C ASP A 71 -20.09 3.30 -0.43
N ASP A 72 -20.72 2.34 -1.11
CA ASP A 72 -20.32 1.96 -2.46
C ASP A 72 -20.54 3.13 -3.46
N PRO A 73 -19.69 3.28 -4.46
CA PRO A 73 -18.58 2.37 -4.84
C PRO A 73 -17.26 2.67 -4.12
N PHE A 74 -17.21 3.61 -3.19
CA PHE A 74 -15.95 4.04 -2.57
C PHE A 74 -15.38 3.00 -1.61
N ARG A 75 -16.22 2.27 -0.88
CA ARG A 75 -15.80 1.18 -0.01
C ARG A 75 -14.99 0.13 -0.76
N GLY A 76 -15.36 -0.19 -2.00
CA GLY A 76 -14.63 -1.11 -2.88
C GLY A 76 -13.23 -0.64 -3.30
N ARG A 77 -12.82 0.57 -2.87
CA ARG A 77 -11.54 1.19 -3.20
C ARG A 77 -10.69 1.47 -1.96
N ALA A 78 -10.84 0.68 -0.91
CA ALA A 78 -10.19 0.90 0.38
C ALA A 78 -8.72 0.48 0.39
N VAL A 79 -8.38 -0.63 -0.27
CA VAL A 79 -7.01 -1.08 -0.50
C VAL A 79 -6.73 -1.18 -1.99
N GLN A 80 -5.53 -0.83 -2.43
CA GLN A 80 -5.12 -0.78 -3.83
C GLN A 80 -3.71 -1.35 -4.01
N TYR A 81 -3.52 -2.10 -5.10
CA TYR A 81 -2.21 -2.44 -5.65
C TYR A 81 -1.92 -1.65 -6.92
N ILE A 82 -0.69 -1.20 -7.06
CA ILE A 82 -0.16 -0.53 -8.26
C ILE A 82 1.24 -1.04 -8.59
N ALA A 83 1.66 -0.87 -9.86
CA ALA A 83 3.02 -1.11 -10.33
C ALA A 83 3.41 -0.01 -11.33
N TRP A 84 4.07 1.02 -10.83
CA TRP A 84 4.53 2.15 -11.63
C TRP A 84 5.73 1.79 -12.51
N PRO A 85 5.86 2.47 -13.69
CA PRO A 85 5.05 3.61 -14.17
C PRO A 85 3.77 3.24 -14.95
N THR A 86 3.65 2.00 -15.42
CA THR A 86 2.62 1.61 -16.41
C THR A 86 1.27 1.26 -15.79
N ASN A 87 1.28 0.65 -14.62
CA ASN A 87 0.08 0.17 -13.94
C ASN A 87 -0.31 1.13 -12.81
N THR A 88 -0.69 2.35 -13.17
CA THR A 88 -1.22 3.36 -12.24
C THR A 88 -2.62 2.98 -11.77
N TRP A 89 -3.12 3.60 -10.69
CA TRP A 89 -4.46 3.30 -10.19
C TRP A 89 -5.55 3.63 -11.21
N GLU A 90 -5.38 4.70 -12.01
CA GLU A 90 -6.31 5.09 -13.08
C GLU A 90 -6.35 4.03 -14.18
N TYR A 91 -5.17 3.59 -14.62
CA TYR A 91 -5.06 2.56 -15.65
C TYR A 91 -5.71 1.26 -15.19
N LEU A 92 -5.39 0.81 -13.97
CA LEU A 92 -5.91 -0.44 -13.42
C LEU A 92 -7.43 -0.38 -13.20
N ARG A 93 -7.96 0.73 -12.69
CA ARG A 93 -9.41 0.91 -12.51
C ARG A 93 -10.15 0.92 -13.82
N LYS A 94 -9.61 1.57 -14.85
CA LYS A 94 -10.22 1.67 -16.17
C LYS A 94 -10.21 0.32 -16.91
N ASN A 95 -9.10 -0.40 -16.89
CA ASN A 95 -8.88 -1.58 -17.71
C ASN A 95 -9.16 -2.90 -16.97
N HIS A 96 -9.13 -2.89 -15.65
CA HIS A 96 -9.32 -4.05 -14.78
C HIS A 96 -10.17 -3.68 -13.55
N PRO A 97 -11.41 -3.20 -13.73
CA PRO A 97 -12.24 -2.69 -12.66
C PRO A 97 -12.44 -3.74 -11.54
N GLY A 98 -12.17 -3.32 -10.29
CA GLY A 98 -12.33 -4.16 -9.10
C GLY A 98 -11.27 -5.26 -8.92
N LYS A 99 -10.34 -5.47 -9.86
CA LYS A 99 -9.32 -6.52 -9.73
C LYS A 99 -8.19 -6.13 -8.78
N PHE A 100 -7.72 -4.89 -8.84
CA PHE A 100 -6.54 -4.41 -8.12
C PHE A 100 -6.87 -3.43 -6.98
N GLU A 101 -8.14 -3.26 -6.70
CA GLU A 101 -8.67 -2.51 -5.55
C GLU A 101 -9.85 -3.26 -4.94
N GLN A 102 -9.97 -3.25 -3.61
CA GLN A 102 -10.97 -4.02 -2.87
C GLN A 102 -11.39 -3.30 -1.58
N PRO A 103 -12.53 -3.66 -1.00
CA PRO A 103 -12.87 -3.23 0.36
C PRO A 103 -11.94 -3.86 1.39
N VAL A 104 -11.85 -3.23 2.56
CA VAL A 104 -11.30 -3.85 3.78
C VAL A 104 -12.46 -4.28 4.66
N ASN A 105 -12.54 -5.55 5.00
CA ASN A 105 -13.64 -6.12 5.80
C ASN A 105 -13.11 -6.96 6.97
N PRO A 106 -13.49 -6.63 8.23
CA PRO A 106 -14.22 -5.43 8.60
C PRO A 106 -13.37 -4.18 8.40
N GLY A 107 -14.00 -3.07 8.00
CA GLY A 107 -13.31 -1.78 7.84
C GLY A 107 -12.90 -1.21 9.20
N PRO A 108 -11.61 -0.93 9.43
CA PRO A 108 -11.15 -0.25 10.64
C PRO A 108 -11.76 1.15 10.79
N ASP A 109 -11.56 1.76 11.96
CA ASP A 109 -11.82 3.18 12.11
C ASP A 109 -10.85 3.97 11.23
N PRO A 110 -11.33 4.90 10.38
CA PRO A 110 -10.47 5.61 9.43
C PRO A 110 -9.47 6.58 10.09
N ASP A 111 -9.71 6.98 11.33
CA ASP A 111 -8.86 7.90 12.09
C ASP A 111 -8.04 7.20 13.18
N ASP A 112 -8.07 5.87 13.22
CA ASP A 112 -7.32 5.09 14.20
C ASP A 112 -6.22 4.23 13.54
N TRP A 113 -5.36 3.64 14.38
CA TRP A 113 -4.34 2.69 13.95
C TRP A 113 -4.96 1.40 13.41
N PHE A 114 -4.40 0.92 12.31
CA PHE A 114 -4.67 -0.43 11.80
C PHE A 114 -3.37 -1.10 11.41
N ARG A 115 -3.36 -2.42 11.48
CA ARG A 115 -2.21 -3.23 11.08
C ARG A 115 -2.45 -3.80 9.69
N ALA A 116 -1.42 -3.72 8.84
CA ALA A 116 -1.40 -4.39 7.56
C ALA A 116 -0.33 -5.48 7.55
N ARG A 117 -0.66 -6.62 6.96
CA ARG A 117 0.27 -7.70 6.63
C ARG A 117 0.19 -7.96 5.14
N ILE A 118 1.30 -7.77 4.45
CA ILE A 118 1.44 -7.90 3.00
C ILE A 118 2.35 -9.09 2.74
N GLU A 119 1.79 -10.16 2.20
CA GLU A 119 2.51 -11.37 1.81
C GLU A 119 2.82 -11.32 0.32
N MET A 120 4.07 -11.51 -0.04
CA MET A 120 4.54 -11.47 -1.43
C MET A 120 5.22 -12.77 -1.82
N THR A 121 4.78 -13.34 -2.90
CA THR A 121 5.43 -14.43 -3.62
C THR A 121 5.88 -13.94 -4.99
N ASP A 122 6.55 -14.79 -5.77
CA ASP A 122 6.89 -14.49 -7.16
C ASP A 122 5.68 -14.17 -8.04
N LYS A 123 4.52 -14.69 -7.69
CA LYS A 123 3.32 -14.63 -8.54
C LYS A 123 2.24 -13.73 -7.99
N GLN A 124 2.16 -13.56 -6.66
CA GLN A 124 0.97 -13.01 -6.02
C GLN A 124 1.31 -12.14 -4.82
N VAL A 125 0.47 -11.12 -4.61
CA VAL A 125 0.44 -10.32 -3.39
C VAL A 125 -0.89 -10.55 -2.70
N ARG A 126 -0.84 -10.78 -1.37
CA ARG A 126 -2.00 -10.94 -0.49
C ARG A 126 -1.93 -9.91 0.62
N VAL A 127 -3.03 -9.24 0.89
CA VAL A 127 -3.10 -8.19 1.91
C VAL A 127 -4.12 -8.53 2.97
N PHE A 128 -3.69 -8.52 4.21
CA PHE A 128 -4.54 -8.73 5.39
C PHE A 128 -4.55 -7.46 6.23
N VAL A 129 -5.68 -7.16 6.84
CA VAL A 129 -5.83 -5.99 7.73
C VAL A 129 -6.28 -6.46 9.11
N ASN A 130 -5.60 -5.96 10.13
CA ASN A 130 -5.73 -6.38 11.51
C ASN A 130 -5.52 -7.91 11.64
N ASP A 131 -6.35 -8.60 12.43
CA ASP A 131 -6.24 -10.04 12.66
C ASP A 131 -7.17 -10.85 11.72
N ALA A 132 -7.57 -10.27 10.58
CA ALA A 132 -8.41 -10.97 9.62
C ALA A 132 -7.71 -12.23 9.08
N SER A 133 -8.41 -13.37 9.13
CA SER A 133 -7.93 -14.63 8.55
C SER A 133 -8.09 -14.68 7.03
N THR A 134 -8.98 -13.85 6.48
CA THR A 134 -9.23 -13.72 5.05
C THR A 134 -8.54 -12.46 4.51
N PRO A 135 -7.81 -12.56 3.39
CA PRO A 135 -7.17 -11.39 2.81
C PRO A 135 -8.21 -10.40 2.25
N SER A 136 -7.97 -9.12 2.45
CA SER A 136 -8.77 -8.04 1.86
C SER A 136 -8.48 -7.86 0.37
N LEU A 137 -7.26 -8.21 -0.07
CA LEU A 137 -6.87 -8.15 -1.48
C LEU A 137 -5.99 -9.36 -1.81
N VAL A 138 -6.23 -9.97 -2.97
CA VAL A 138 -5.37 -11.00 -3.58
C VAL A 138 -5.19 -10.63 -5.05
N VAL A 139 -3.95 -10.41 -5.47
CA VAL A 139 -3.64 -9.99 -6.85
C VAL A 139 -2.42 -10.71 -7.39
N ASP A 140 -2.40 -10.92 -8.71
CA ASP A 140 -1.19 -11.33 -9.41
C ASP A 140 -0.23 -10.15 -9.48
N ARG A 141 1.07 -10.41 -9.30
CA ARG A 141 2.10 -9.38 -9.46
C ARG A 141 2.20 -8.92 -10.91
N LEU A 142 2.27 -7.62 -11.10
CA LEU A 142 2.35 -6.98 -12.42
C LEU A 142 3.80 -6.66 -12.82
N ALA A 143 4.70 -6.51 -11.87
CA ALA A 143 6.12 -6.32 -12.17
C ALA A 143 6.72 -7.62 -12.72
N THR A 144 7.43 -7.50 -13.83
CA THR A 144 8.11 -8.63 -14.50
C THR A 144 9.52 -8.85 -13.95
N ASP A 145 10.17 -7.78 -13.50
CA ASP A 145 11.48 -7.83 -12.85
C ASP A 145 11.28 -7.99 -11.33
N LYS A 146 11.80 -9.07 -10.79
CA LYS A 146 11.64 -9.50 -9.40
C LYS A 146 12.99 -9.64 -8.70
N ALA A 147 13.89 -8.71 -8.96
CA ALA A 147 15.17 -8.66 -8.27
C ALA A 147 14.96 -8.27 -6.79
N ARG A 148 15.91 -8.65 -5.92
CA ARG A 148 15.95 -8.13 -4.55
C ARG A 148 16.17 -6.64 -4.60
N ARG A 149 15.28 -5.88 -4.00
CA ARG A 149 15.25 -4.43 -4.04
C ARG A 149 14.74 -3.86 -2.70
N PRO A 150 15.00 -2.58 -2.43
CA PRO A 150 14.45 -1.91 -1.26
C PRO A 150 12.93 -1.93 -1.20
N MET A 151 12.41 -1.86 0.02
CA MET A 151 11.04 -1.44 0.29
C MET A 151 11.04 -0.01 0.79
N GLY A 152 9.88 0.66 0.69
CA GLY A 152 9.67 1.99 1.23
C GLY A 152 8.31 2.12 1.92
N LEU A 153 8.21 3.07 2.82
CA LEU A 153 6.92 3.54 3.30
C LEU A 153 6.36 4.51 2.26
N PHE A 154 5.13 4.25 1.84
CA PHE A 154 4.44 5.00 0.79
C PHE A 154 3.46 5.98 1.42
N VAL A 155 3.52 7.25 1.05
CA VAL A 155 2.54 8.25 1.45
C VAL A 155 2.25 9.21 0.29
N ASP A 156 0.97 9.56 0.11
CA ASP A 156 0.55 10.52 -0.90
C ASP A 156 -0.60 11.39 -0.37
N SER A 157 -0.58 12.66 -0.71
CA SER A 157 -1.62 13.69 -0.51
C SER A 157 -1.96 14.04 0.95
N ALA A 158 -1.38 13.38 1.93
CA ALA A 158 -1.49 13.74 3.35
C ALA A 158 -0.38 13.11 4.18
N ASP A 159 -0.29 13.52 5.44
CA ASP A 159 0.63 12.92 6.39
C ASP A 159 0.18 11.52 6.79
N GLY A 160 1.12 10.62 7.05
CA GLY A 160 0.89 9.28 7.57
C GLY A 160 1.73 8.99 8.81
N LEU A 161 1.17 8.24 9.74
CA LEU A 161 1.91 7.69 10.87
C LEU A 161 2.16 6.20 10.63
N TYR A 162 3.37 5.76 10.94
CA TYR A 162 3.83 4.38 10.78
C TYR A 162 4.49 3.89 12.06
N ALA A 163 4.22 2.65 12.42
CA ALA A 163 4.84 2.01 13.58
C ALA A 163 5.06 0.51 13.31
N ASN A 164 5.88 -0.12 14.12
CA ASN A 164 6.08 -1.57 14.19
C ASN A 164 6.36 -2.22 12.81
N VAL A 165 7.15 -1.55 11.97
CA VAL A 165 7.52 -2.06 10.64
C VAL A 165 8.44 -3.26 10.81
N ARG A 166 8.02 -4.41 10.24
CA ARG A 166 8.79 -5.65 10.23
C ARG A 166 8.82 -6.20 8.81
N ILE A 167 9.99 -6.64 8.38
CA ILE A 167 10.19 -7.31 7.09
C ILE A 167 10.75 -8.69 7.38
N THR A 168 10.11 -9.71 6.83
CA THR A 168 10.55 -11.10 6.91
C THR A 168 10.72 -11.63 5.50
N PRO A 169 11.95 -11.62 4.93
CA PRO A 169 12.21 -12.21 3.62
C PRO A 169 11.85 -13.71 3.60
N ALA A 170 11.38 -14.19 2.46
CA ALA A 170 11.23 -15.63 2.26
C ALA A 170 12.60 -16.31 2.29
N LYS A 171 12.61 -17.56 2.77
CA LYS A 171 13.83 -18.40 2.82
C LYS A 171 14.17 -18.94 1.44
#